data_b10ed1cc9bda7896f2febe1603e3bb9e
#
_entry.id   b10ed1cc9bda7896f2febe1603e3bb9e
#
_cell.length_a   1.000
_cell.length_b   1.000
_cell.length_c   1.000
_cell.angle_alpha   90.00
_cell.angle_beta   90.00
_cell.angle_gamma   90.00
#
_symmetry.space_group_name_H-M   'P 1'
#
loop_
_entity.id
_entity.type
_entity.pdbx_description
1 polymer ?
#
loop_
_entity_poly.entity_id
_entity_poly.type
_entity_poly.pdbx_seq_one_letter_code
_entity_poly.pdbx_strand_id
1 'polypeptide(L)'
;MNDEHKPSGPGSFVTEAYRLEERSSMLSFYDKWARDYDNQMEGGLGYCSPRLVAELLMKFLQNTSAKILDVGCGTGLTSRSLYEADYRDLHGLDLSPAMVDVAEKTGMYRELKVADVNEPLDYDSDSFDAVICSGTFTHGHVGPKPLVEIVRVVKPKGLIACTVQVDLWTSAGFKEMFAELESKQRVRALHLAMDRYYESGEPEGWFCVYEVL
;
A
#
# COMPACT_ATOMS: atom_id res chain seq x y z
N MET A 1 -6.90 -31.80 20.88
CA MET A 1 -6.61 -30.48 21.48
C MET A 1 -5.60 -29.83 20.53
N ASN A 2 -6.09 -29.00 19.62
CA ASN A 2 -5.24 -28.20 18.75
C ASN A 2 -4.83 -26.98 19.57
N ASP A 3 -3.60 -26.93 20.02
CA ASP A 3 -2.97 -25.73 20.54
C ASP A 3 -2.85 -24.75 19.35
N GLU A 4 -3.84 -23.86 19.20
CA GLU A 4 -3.72 -22.74 18.29
C GLU A 4 -2.60 -21.87 18.86
N HIS A 5 -1.44 -21.98 18.25
CA HIS A 5 -0.26 -21.18 18.55
C HIS A 5 -0.60 -19.71 18.28
N LYS A 6 -1.10 -19.00 19.31
CA LYS A 6 -1.33 -17.55 19.20
C LYS A 6 0.03 -16.87 19.07
N PRO A 7 0.24 -16.06 18.02
CA PRO A 7 1.47 -15.28 17.92
C PRO A 7 1.65 -14.43 19.18
N SER A 8 2.84 -14.44 19.74
CA SER A 8 3.16 -13.72 20.97
C SER A 8 4.07 -12.51 20.66
N GLY A 9 3.45 -11.35 20.50
CA GLY A 9 4.13 -10.07 20.26
C GLY A 9 4.02 -9.58 18.80
N PRO A 10 4.23 -8.27 18.55
CA PRO A 10 3.99 -7.65 17.24
C PRO A 10 4.79 -8.27 16.10
N GLY A 11 6.07 -8.59 16.30
CA GLY A 11 6.93 -9.20 15.28
C GLY A 11 6.51 -10.61 14.86
N SER A 12 5.78 -11.35 15.71
CA SER A 12 5.28 -12.67 15.37
C SER A 12 4.11 -12.62 14.39
N PHE A 13 3.26 -11.59 14.47
CA PHE A 13 2.15 -11.38 13.52
C PHE A 13 2.68 -11.09 12.11
N VAL A 14 3.67 -10.20 11.99
CA VAL A 14 4.29 -9.91 10.68
C VAL A 14 4.94 -11.15 10.08
N THR A 15 5.67 -11.91 10.89
CA THR A 15 6.30 -13.17 10.44
C THR A 15 5.26 -14.19 10.00
N GLU A 16 4.12 -14.28 10.69
CA GLU A 16 3.03 -15.18 10.32
C GLU A 16 2.36 -14.70 9.02
N ALA A 17 2.05 -13.41 8.89
CA ALA A 17 1.48 -12.84 7.67
C ALA A 17 2.32 -13.17 6.43
N TYR A 18 3.64 -13.05 6.52
CA TYR A 18 4.56 -13.34 5.39
C TYR A 18 4.67 -14.84 5.02
N ARG A 19 4.19 -15.75 5.87
CA ARG A 19 4.14 -17.19 5.58
C ARG A 19 2.85 -17.65 4.94
N LEU A 20 1.84 -16.80 4.90
CA LEU A 20 0.54 -17.14 4.32
C LEU A 20 0.62 -17.05 2.79
N GLU A 21 0.47 -18.18 2.13
CA GLU A 21 0.46 -18.28 0.66
C GLU A 21 -0.96 -18.29 0.09
N GLU A 22 -1.92 -18.79 0.89
CA GLU A 22 -3.31 -18.88 0.45
C GLU A 22 -4.09 -17.60 0.78
N ARG A 23 -4.76 -17.04 -0.23
CA ARG A 23 -5.60 -15.84 -0.12
C ARG A 23 -6.63 -15.90 1.00
N SER A 24 -7.31 -17.04 1.15
CA SER A 24 -8.32 -17.24 2.19
C SER A 24 -7.74 -17.19 3.61
N SER A 25 -6.56 -17.76 3.78
CA SER A 25 -5.83 -17.75 5.05
C SER A 25 -5.35 -16.34 5.40
N MET A 26 -4.81 -15.63 4.40
CA MET A 26 -4.39 -14.24 4.53
C MET A 26 -5.55 -13.33 4.91
N LEU A 27 -6.68 -13.42 4.20
CA LEU A 27 -7.88 -12.64 4.51
C LEU A 27 -8.36 -12.88 5.94
N SER A 28 -8.51 -14.16 6.33
CA SER A 28 -8.92 -14.54 7.68
C SER A 28 -7.94 -14.04 8.77
N PHE A 29 -6.65 -13.98 8.44
CA PHE A 29 -5.63 -13.46 9.35
C PHE A 29 -5.78 -11.95 9.56
N TYR A 30 -5.85 -11.17 8.47
CA TYR A 30 -6.02 -9.72 8.54
C TYR A 30 -7.35 -9.31 9.14
N ASP A 31 -8.43 -10.04 8.89
CA ASP A 31 -9.74 -9.79 9.52
C ASP A 31 -9.68 -9.91 11.06
N LYS A 32 -8.92 -10.88 11.57
CA LYS A 32 -8.71 -11.04 13.02
C LYS A 32 -7.78 -9.97 13.59
N TRP A 33 -6.81 -9.52 12.81
CA TRP A 33 -5.78 -8.59 13.25
C TRP A 33 -6.20 -7.12 13.17
N ALA A 34 -7.20 -6.79 12.33
CA ALA A 34 -7.58 -5.42 11.98
C ALA A 34 -7.75 -4.48 13.19
N ARG A 35 -8.33 -4.96 14.29
CA ARG A 35 -8.59 -4.13 15.50
C ARG A 35 -7.34 -3.73 16.27
N ASP A 36 -6.33 -4.58 16.24
CA ASP A 36 -5.08 -4.41 17.01
C ASP A 36 -3.91 -4.00 16.11
N TYR A 37 -4.14 -3.94 14.79
CA TYR A 37 -3.12 -3.74 13.77
C TYR A 37 -2.29 -2.49 14.03
N ASP A 38 -2.93 -1.33 14.16
CA ASP A 38 -2.23 -0.04 14.34
C ASP A 38 -1.39 -0.01 15.60
N ASN A 39 -1.96 -0.50 16.72
CA ASN A 39 -1.25 -0.54 18.00
C ASN A 39 -0.02 -1.44 17.95
N GLN A 40 -0.11 -2.57 17.26
CA GLN A 40 1.00 -3.52 17.14
C GLN A 40 2.04 -3.06 16.12
N MET A 41 1.62 -2.50 15.00
CA MET A 41 2.52 -2.07 13.95
C MET A 41 3.24 -0.76 14.33
N GLU A 42 2.51 0.30 14.65
CA GLU A 42 3.12 1.59 15.02
C GLU A 42 3.66 1.57 16.47
N GLY A 43 2.80 1.24 17.43
CA GLY A 43 3.16 1.28 18.85
C GLY A 43 4.13 0.18 19.26
N GLY A 44 4.03 -1.01 18.66
CA GLY A 44 4.86 -2.16 19.00
C GLY A 44 6.14 -2.26 18.20
N LEU A 45 6.08 -2.09 16.87
CA LEU A 45 7.22 -2.27 15.95
C LEU A 45 7.81 -0.94 15.45
N GLY A 46 7.13 0.19 15.64
CA GLY A 46 7.54 1.46 15.07
C GLY A 46 7.42 1.49 13.53
N TYR A 47 6.36 0.91 12.99
CA TYR A 47 6.12 0.85 11.55
C TYR A 47 5.92 2.25 10.98
N CYS A 48 6.86 2.73 10.17
CA CYS A 48 6.89 4.10 9.66
C CYS A 48 6.75 4.20 8.13
N SER A 49 6.81 3.08 7.42
CA SER A 49 6.72 3.06 5.96
C SER A 49 5.47 3.78 5.40
N PRO A 50 4.24 3.64 5.98
CA PRO A 50 3.07 4.39 5.52
C PRO A 50 3.25 5.90 5.57
N ARG A 51 3.80 6.41 6.68
CA ARG A 51 4.11 7.84 6.84
C ARG A 51 5.17 8.29 5.85
N LEU A 52 6.27 7.55 5.71
CA LEU A 52 7.39 7.93 4.83
C LEU A 52 6.98 7.98 3.36
N VAL A 53 6.17 7.03 2.87
CA VAL A 53 5.71 7.05 1.47
C VAL A 53 4.69 8.17 1.23
N ALA A 54 3.85 8.51 2.21
CA ALA A 54 2.95 9.65 2.13
C ALA A 54 3.72 10.98 2.09
N GLU A 55 4.71 11.16 2.98
CA GLU A 55 5.61 12.31 2.96
C GLU A 55 6.37 12.42 1.63
N LEU A 56 6.77 11.28 1.06
CA LEU A 56 7.42 11.24 -0.24
C LEU A 56 6.47 11.67 -1.36
N LEU A 57 5.23 11.16 -1.41
CA LEU A 57 4.23 11.59 -2.38
C LEU A 57 3.99 13.10 -2.30
N MET A 58 3.84 13.65 -1.11
CA MET A 58 3.61 15.08 -0.88
C MET A 58 4.72 16.00 -1.40
N LYS A 59 5.95 15.51 -1.55
CA LYS A 59 7.05 16.29 -2.19
C LYS A 59 6.79 16.55 -3.67
N PHE A 60 6.05 15.68 -4.35
CA PHE A 60 5.74 15.78 -5.77
C PHE A 60 4.30 16.24 -6.04
N LEU A 61 3.37 15.98 -5.13
CA LEU A 61 1.95 16.32 -5.24
C LEU A 61 1.61 17.50 -4.33
N GLN A 62 1.68 18.71 -4.86
CA GLN A 62 1.42 19.94 -4.07
C GLN A 62 -0.07 20.33 -4.00
N ASN A 63 -0.90 19.75 -4.86
CA ASN A 63 -2.34 20.03 -4.88
C ASN A 63 -3.08 19.20 -3.84
N THR A 64 -3.46 19.81 -2.72
CA THR A 64 -4.20 19.12 -1.63
C THR A 64 -5.66 18.78 -2.00
N SER A 65 -6.18 19.31 -3.13
CA SER A 65 -7.48 18.91 -3.69
C SER A 65 -7.38 17.71 -4.64
N ALA A 66 -6.19 17.10 -4.78
CA ALA A 66 -5.99 15.94 -5.62
C ALA A 66 -6.83 14.75 -5.16
N LYS A 67 -7.42 14.04 -6.12
CA LYS A 67 -8.14 12.78 -5.88
C LYS A 67 -7.14 11.64 -5.81
N ILE A 68 -7.01 11.03 -4.63
CA ILE A 68 -5.99 10.01 -4.35
C ILE A 68 -6.66 8.66 -4.03
N LEU A 69 -6.16 7.59 -4.65
CA LEU A 69 -6.53 6.22 -4.32
C LEU A 69 -5.43 5.56 -3.48
N ASP A 70 -5.79 5.10 -2.30
CA ASP A 70 -4.95 4.28 -1.40
C ASP A 70 -5.24 2.79 -1.69
N VAL A 71 -4.28 2.12 -2.32
CA VAL A 71 -4.40 0.72 -2.75
C VAL A 71 -3.82 -0.20 -1.69
N GLY A 72 -4.66 -1.10 -1.16
CA GLY A 72 -4.32 -1.87 0.03
C GLY A 72 -4.31 -0.97 1.25
N CYS A 73 -5.38 -0.16 1.42
CA CYS A 73 -5.42 0.90 2.43
C CYS A 73 -5.37 0.39 3.88
N GLY A 74 -5.67 -0.90 4.11
CA GLY A 74 -5.70 -1.48 5.43
C GLY A 74 -6.61 -0.69 6.38
N THR A 75 -6.09 -0.32 7.53
CA THR A 75 -6.77 0.50 8.55
C THR A 75 -6.72 2.01 8.25
N GLY A 76 -5.95 2.44 7.21
CA GLY A 76 -5.81 3.84 6.83
C GLY A 76 -4.53 4.52 7.28
N LEU A 77 -3.52 3.78 7.73
CA LEU A 77 -2.25 4.37 8.22
C LEU A 77 -1.57 5.28 7.21
N THR A 78 -1.58 4.92 5.93
CA THR A 78 -0.98 5.71 4.85
C THR A 78 -1.75 7.01 4.62
N SER A 79 -3.06 6.91 4.48
CA SER A 79 -3.94 8.06 4.24
C SER A 79 -4.05 9.00 5.42
N ARG A 80 -3.75 8.56 6.65
CA ARG A 80 -3.72 9.44 7.82
C ARG A 80 -2.75 10.59 7.65
N SER A 81 -1.52 10.32 7.19
CA SER A 81 -0.52 11.38 6.97
C SER A 81 -0.95 12.36 5.87
N LEU A 82 -1.64 11.88 4.83
CA LEU A 82 -2.21 12.75 3.79
C LEU A 82 -3.35 13.62 4.36
N TYR A 83 -4.23 13.00 5.16
CA TYR A 83 -5.35 13.71 5.78
C TYR A 83 -4.88 14.80 6.74
N GLU A 84 -3.85 14.54 7.54
CA GLU A 84 -3.21 15.52 8.43
C GLU A 84 -2.58 16.69 7.66
N ALA A 85 -2.17 16.45 6.40
CA ALA A 85 -1.65 17.46 5.48
C ALA A 85 -2.72 18.10 4.56
N ASP A 86 -4.01 18.05 4.97
CA ASP A 86 -5.14 18.68 4.30
C ASP A 86 -5.57 18.07 2.95
N TYR A 87 -5.12 16.86 2.59
CA TYR A 87 -5.73 16.13 1.49
C TYR A 87 -7.09 15.57 1.95
N ARG A 88 -8.15 15.81 1.17
CA ARG A 88 -9.54 15.47 1.57
C ARG A 88 -10.29 14.60 0.57
N ASP A 89 -9.76 14.42 -0.64
CA ASP A 89 -10.37 13.58 -1.67
C ASP A 89 -9.65 12.22 -1.71
N LEU A 90 -9.73 11.51 -0.57
CA LEU A 90 -9.09 10.22 -0.36
C LEU A 90 -10.09 9.09 -0.61
N HIS A 91 -9.70 8.14 -1.42
CA HIS A 91 -10.42 6.91 -1.72
C HIS A 91 -9.54 5.74 -1.30
N GLY A 92 -10.12 4.64 -0.88
CA GLY A 92 -9.34 3.47 -0.47
C GLY A 92 -9.96 2.17 -0.96
N LEU A 93 -9.11 1.19 -1.18
CA LEU A 93 -9.54 -0.19 -1.39
C LEU A 93 -8.64 -1.16 -0.62
N ASP A 94 -9.25 -2.21 -0.10
CA ASP A 94 -8.55 -3.31 0.55
C ASP A 94 -9.28 -4.63 0.32
N LEU A 95 -8.55 -5.73 0.38
CA LEU A 95 -9.13 -7.07 0.24
C LEU A 95 -9.93 -7.49 1.49
N SER A 96 -9.54 -7.02 2.68
CA SER A 96 -10.12 -7.37 3.97
C SER A 96 -11.29 -6.45 4.34
N PRO A 97 -12.54 -6.98 4.43
CA PRO A 97 -13.67 -6.20 4.91
C PRO A 97 -13.43 -5.62 6.30
N ALA A 98 -12.77 -6.36 7.20
CA ALA A 98 -12.51 -5.90 8.56
C ALA A 98 -11.51 -4.74 8.61
N MET A 99 -10.51 -4.70 7.70
CA MET A 99 -9.61 -3.56 7.53
C MET A 99 -10.38 -2.34 7.03
N VAL A 100 -11.23 -2.51 6.00
CA VAL A 100 -12.09 -1.45 5.47
C VAL A 100 -13.04 -0.91 6.55
N ASP A 101 -13.62 -1.76 7.39
CA ASP A 101 -14.47 -1.36 8.51
C ASP A 101 -13.72 -0.50 9.55
N VAL A 102 -12.43 -0.73 9.74
CA VAL A 102 -11.59 0.10 10.62
C VAL A 102 -11.28 1.43 9.94
N ALA A 103 -10.88 1.41 8.66
CA ALA A 103 -10.61 2.60 7.87
C ALA A 103 -11.83 3.53 7.80
N GLU A 104 -13.05 2.98 7.62
CA GLU A 104 -14.30 3.75 7.55
C GLU A 104 -14.55 4.56 8.83
N LYS A 105 -14.26 3.98 10.00
CA LYS A 105 -14.45 4.65 11.31
C LYS A 105 -13.52 5.85 11.51
N THR A 106 -12.45 5.96 10.74
CA THR A 106 -11.55 7.12 10.78
C THR A 106 -12.18 8.38 10.20
N GLY A 107 -13.16 8.24 9.30
CA GLY A 107 -13.81 9.36 8.60
C GLY A 107 -12.91 10.11 7.61
N MET A 108 -11.75 9.55 7.26
CA MET A 108 -10.79 10.20 6.36
C MET A 108 -11.13 10.02 4.87
N TYR A 109 -11.76 8.89 4.53
CA TYR A 109 -12.03 8.53 3.15
C TYR A 109 -13.40 9.00 2.68
N ARG A 110 -13.48 9.45 1.44
CA ARG A 110 -14.75 9.73 0.76
C ARG A 110 -15.44 8.46 0.27
N GLU A 111 -14.65 7.48 -0.12
CA GLU A 111 -15.13 6.19 -0.60
C GLU A 111 -14.15 5.11 -0.18
N LEU A 112 -14.69 3.98 0.27
CA LEU A 112 -13.93 2.77 0.57
C LEU A 112 -14.58 1.60 -0.14
N LYS A 113 -13.76 0.72 -0.74
CA LYS A 113 -14.22 -0.50 -1.41
C LYS A 113 -13.49 -1.72 -0.88
N VAL A 114 -14.24 -2.80 -0.69
CA VAL A 114 -13.63 -4.13 -0.56
C VAL A 114 -13.34 -4.63 -1.97
N ALA A 115 -12.06 -4.74 -2.34
CA ALA A 115 -11.66 -5.13 -3.69
C ALA A 115 -10.30 -5.84 -3.68
N ASP A 116 -10.10 -6.75 -4.64
CA ASP A 116 -8.83 -7.39 -4.89
C ASP A 116 -8.06 -6.61 -5.96
N VAL A 117 -6.91 -6.10 -5.61
CA VAL A 117 -6.04 -5.37 -6.56
C VAL A 117 -5.53 -6.26 -7.71
N ASN A 118 -5.55 -7.58 -7.55
CA ASN A 118 -5.17 -8.53 -8.61
C ASN A 118 -6.25 -8.68 -9.70
N GLU A 119 -7.46 -8.18 -9.45
CA GLU A 119 -8.57 -8.14 -10.40
C GLU A 119 -8.70 -6.73 -11.02
N PRO A 120 -9.40 -6.59 -12.16
CA PRO A 120 -9.68 -5.27 -12.72
C PRO A 120 -10.38 -4.36 -11.70
N LEU A 121 -9.86 -3.15 -11.52
CA LEU A 121 -10.44 -2.19 -10.59
C LEU A 121 -11.70 -1.54 -11.19
N ASP A 122 -12.77 -1.49 -10.40
CA ASP A 122 -14.03 -0.84 -10.77
C ASP A 122 -13.93 0.69 -10.69
N TYR A 123 -13.02 1.22 -11.53
CA TYR A 123 -12.84 2.65 -11.78
C TYR A 123 -12.56 2.88 -13.27
N ASP A 124 -13.03 4.00 -13.79
CA ASP A 124 -12.70 4.43 -15.14
C ASP A 124 -11.20 4.73 -15.26
N SER A 125 -10.66 4.66 -16.49
CA SER A 125 -9.31 5.14 -16.77
C SER A 125 -9.20 6.63 -16.41
N ASP A 126 -7.99 7.05 -15.99
CA ASP A 126 -7.70 8.46 -15.71
C ASP A 126 -8.60 9.07 -14.62
N SER A 127 -8.98 8.27 -13.61
CA SER A 127 -9.89 8.69 -12.53
C SER A 127 -9.21 9.42 -11.38
N PHE A 128 -7.92 9.16 -11.14
CA PHE A 128 -7.19 9.64 -9.97
C PHE A 128 -6.01 10.51 -10.35
N ASP A 129 -5.75 11.54 -9.54
CA ASP A 129 -4.56 12.39 -9.68
C ASP A 129 -3.31 11.69 -9.11
N ALA A 130 -3.52 10.81 -8.13
CA ALA A 130 -2.45 9.94 -7.63
C ALA A 130 -2.99 8.62 -7.09
N VAL A 131 -2.11 7.62 -7.07
CA VAL A 131 -2.25 6.37 -6.31
C VAL A 131 -1.14 6.32 -5.27
N ILE A 132 -1.48 5.90 -4.05
CA ILE A 132 -0.53 5.56 -3.01
C ILE A 132 -0.72 4.11 -2.59
N CYS A 133 0.38 3.39 -2.27
CA CYS A 133 0.33 1.99 -1.90
C CYS A 133 1.49 1.67 -0.94
N SER A 134 1.20 1.31 0.29
CA SER A 134 2.19 0.95 1.30
C SER A 134 1.90 -0.40 1.93
N GLY A 135 2.92 -1.25 2.06
CA GLY A 135 2.78 -2.55 2.70
C GLY A 135 1.98 -3.61 1.91
N THR A 136 1.55 -3.30 0.69
CA THR A 136 0.79 -4.20 -0.18
C THR A 136 1.72 -5.10 -1.01
N PHE A 137 2.82 -4.54 -1.53
CA PHE A 137 3.82 -5.28 -2.30
C PHE A 137 4.85 -5.94 -1.35
N THR A 138 4.38 -6.93 -0.60
CA THR A 138 5.13 -7.68 0.40
C THR A 138 4.97 -9.18 0.19
N HIS A 139 5.76 -10.01 0.89
CA HIS A 139 5.72 -11.46 0.76
C HIS A 139 4.31 -12.04 0.94
N GLY A 140 3.93 -12.96 0.04
CA GLY A 140 2.66 -13.67 0.09
C GLY A 140 1.43 -12.88 -0.35
N HIS A 141 1.56 -11.57 -0.67
CA HIS A 141 0.39 -10.72 -0.93
C HIS A 141 0.17 -10.44 -2.42
N VAL A 142 0.87 -9.46 -2.98
CA VAL A 142 0.60 -8.91 -4.31
C VAL A 142 1.88 -8.81 -5.11
N GLY A 143 1.90 -9.42 -6.30
CA GLY A 143 2.99 -9.29 -7.26
C GLY A 143 2.89 -7.99 -8.11
N PRO A 144 3.74 -7.84 -9.14
CA PRO A 144 3.81 -6.60 -9.92
C PRO A 144 2.68 -6.42 -10.95
N LYS A 145 1.93 -7.48 -11.29
CA LYS A 145 0.89 -7.43 -12.32
C LYS A 145 -0.13 -6.30 -12.13
N PRO A 146 -0.61 -6.00 -10.90
CA PRO A 146 -1.54 -4.90 -10.65
C PRO A 146 -1.03 -3.51 -11.03
N LEU A 147 0.28 -3.31 -11.17
CA LEU A 147 0.83 -2.02 -11.60
C LEU A 147 0.28 -1.54 -12.94
N VAL A 148 -0.07 -2.45 -13.85
CA VAL A 148 -0.69 -2.11 -15.14
C VAL A 148 -2.05 -1.46 -14.94
N GLU A 149 -2.84 -2.01 -14.02
CA GLU A 149 -4.16 -1.50 -13.69
C GLU A 149 -4.09 -0.20 -12.88
N ILE A 150 -3.14 -0.10 -11.96
CA ILE A 150 -2.84 1.13 -11.23
C ILE A 150 -2.48 2.26 -12.21
N VAL A 151 -1.62 2.00 -13.20
CA VAL A 151 -1.30 2.98 -14.25
C VAL A 151 -2.54 3.39 -15.05
N ARG A 152 -3.47 2.47 -15.32
CA ARG A 152 -4.70 2.75 -16.07
C ARG A 152 -5.61 3.75 -15.36
N VAL A 153 -5.74 3.62 -14.04
CA VAL A 153 -6.67 4.46 -13.27
C VAL A 153 -6.09 5.84 -12.91
N VAL A 154 -4.78 6.02 -13.06
CA VAL A 154 -4.11 7.30 -12.82
C VAL A 154 -4.12 8.15 -14.09
N LYS A 155 -4.45 9.43 -13.94
CA LYS A 155 -4.46 10.41 -15.04
C LYS A 155 -3.05 10.61 -15.64
N PRO A 156 -2.94 11.00 -16.92
CA PRO A 156 -1.68 11.51 -17.46
C PRO A 156 -1.12 12.64 -16.58
N LYS A 157 0.16 12.59 -16.26
CA LYS A 157 0.89 13.43 -15.30
C LYS A 157 0.50 13.21 -13.83
N GLY A 158 -0.38 12.24 -13.55
CA GLY A 158 -0.65 11.79 -12.18
C GLY A 158 0.49 10.95 -11.63
N LEU A 159 0.46 10.70 -10.34
CA LEU A 159 1.57 10.09 -9.61
C LEU A 159 1.20 8.71 -9.04
N ILE A 160 2.18 7.84 -9.02
CA ILE A 160 2.11 6.55 -8.31
C ILE A 160 3.23 6.54 -7.28
N ALA A 161 2.87 6.54 -5.99
CA ALA A 161 3.82 6.37 -4.90
C ALA A 161 3.61 5.00 -4.26
N CYS A 162 4.64 4.18 -4.18
CA CYS A 162 4.52 2.86 -3.58
C CYS A 162 5.79 2.40 -2.87
N THR A 163 5.62 1.44 -1.98
CA THR A 163 6.72 0.70 -1.38
C THR A 163 6.74 -0.73 -1.88
N VAL A 164 7.93 -1.25 -2.19
CA VAL A 164 8.15 -2.65 -2.57
C VAL A 164 9.24 -3.22 -1.67
N GLN A 165 8.98 -4.32 -1.01
CA GLN A 165 9.95 -4.97 -0.14
C GLN A 165 11.21 -5.37 -0.92
N VAL A 166 12.39 -5.16 -0.31
CA VAL A 166 13.68 -5.28 -1.01
C VAL A 166 13.88 -6.63 -1.69
N ASP A 167 13.50 -7.72 -1.02
CA ASP A 167 13.64 -9.08 -1.54
C ASP A 167 12.74 -9.34 -2.75
N LEU A 168 11.59 -8.66 -2.84
CA LEU A 168 10.64 -8.81 -3.94
C LEU A 168 11.00 -7.96 -5.16
N TRP A 169 11.80 -6.92 -4.98
CA TRP A 169 12.16 -6.01 -6.08
C TRP A 169 12.65 -6.74 -7.33
N THR A 170 13.51 -7.73 -7.15
CA THR A 170 14.03 -8.54 -8.25
C THR A 170 13.34 -9.92 -8.30
N SER A 171 13.15 -10.59 -7.14
CA SER A 171 12.66 -11.96 -7.13
C SER A 171 11.22 -12.13 -7.62
N ALA A 172 10.36 -11.12 -7.37
CA ALA A 172 8.96 -11.12 -7.84
C ALA A 172 8.76 -10.39 -9.18
N GLY A 173 9.80 -9.76 -9.76
CA GLY A 173 9.74 -9.12 -11.05
C GLY A 173 9.23 -7.67 -11.03
N PHE A 174 9.26 -6.97 -9.90
CA PHE A 174 8.88 -5.55 -9.83
C PHE A 174 9.80 -4.66 -10.64
N LYS A 175 11.12 -4.90 -10.57
CA LYS A 175 12.14 -4.19 -11.34
C LYS A 175 11.87 -4.29 -12.84
N GLU A 176 11.60 -5.50 -13.31
CA GLU A 176 11.31 -5.80 -14.71
C GLU A 176 10.00 -5.15 -15.17
N MET A 177 8.96 -5.19 -14.33
CA MET A 177 7.67 -4.55 -14.63
C MET A 177 7.79 -3.03 -14.76
N PHE A 178 8.48 -2.36 -13.83
CA PHE A 178 8.70 -0.92 -13.93
C PHE A 178 9.54 -0.57 -15.15
N ALA A 179 10.61 -1.33 -15.45
CA ALA A 179 11.41 -1.12 -16.63
C ALA A 179 10.60 -1.32 -17.94
N GLU A 180 9.68 -2.29 -17.97
CA GLU A 180 8.76 -2.50 -19.08
C GLU A 180 7.81 -1.31 -19.26
N LEU A 181 7.19 -0.82 -18.16
CA LEU A 181 6.32 0.34 -18.20
C LEU A 181 7.04 1.61 -18.68
N GLU A 182 8.28 1.83 -18.24
CA GLU A 182 9.12 2.93 -18.71
C GLU A 182 9.49 2.78 -20.21
N SER A 183 9.90 1.59 -20.65
CA SER A 183 10.23 1.33 -22.06
C SER A 183 9.05 1.55 -23.00
N LYS A 184 7.82 1.29 -22.51
CA LYS A 184 6.58 1.54 -23.23
C LYS A 184 6.08 2.99 -23.09
N GLN A 185 6.86 3.86 -22.48
CA GLN A 185 6.48 5.26 -22.21
C GLN A 185 5.14 5.39 -21.49
N ARG A 186 4.86 4.49 -20.54
CA ARG A 186 3.65 4.55 -19.73
C ARG A 186 3.89 5.31 -18.42
N VAL A 187 5.11 5.23 -17.90
CA VAL A 187 5.53 5.91 -16.68
C VAL A 187 6.94 6.46 -16.80
N ARG A 188 7.30 7.36 -15.89
CA ARG A 188 8.66 7.88 -15.72
C ARG A 188 9.00 7.89 -14.23
N ALA A 189 10.15 7.35 -13.84
CA ALA A 189 10.61 7.42 -12.46
C ALA A 189 10.95 8.87 -12.07
N LEU A 190 10.41 9.33 -10.96
CA LEU A 190 10.75 10.59 -10.31
C LEU A 190 11.59 10.36 -9.05
N HIS A 191 11.35 9.25 -8.35
CA HIS A 191 12.11 8.84 -7.20
C HIS A 191 12.18 7.32 -7.12
N LEU A 192 13.35 6.81 -6.81
CA LEU A 192 13.59 5.38 -6.57
C LEU A 192 14.76 5.25 -5.60
N ALA A 193 14.47 4.97 -4.35
CA ALA A 193 15.49 4.80 -3.31
C ALA A 193 15.04 3.79 -2.25
N MET A 194 16.00 3.17 -1.60
CA MET A 194 15.73 2.31 -0.45
C MET A 194 15.54 3.15 0.82
N ASP A 195 14.56 2.78 1.63
CA ASP A 195 14.33 3.35 2.96
C ASP A 195 13.80 2.26 3.91
N ARG A 196 13.67 2.61 5.20
CA ARG A 196 13.26 1.70 6.26
C ARG A 196 11.74 1.55 6.33
N TYR A 197 11.29 0.39 6.76
CA TYR A 197 9.88 0.16 7.10
C TYR A 197 9.59 0.44 8.57
N TYR A 198 10.58 0.30 9.44
CA TYR A 198 10.48 0.46 10.90
C TYR A 198 11.47 1.51 11.40
N GLU A 199 11.14 2.26 12.46
CA GLU A 199 11.96 3.38 12.97
C GLU A 199 13.40 2.98 13.34
N SER A 200 13.60 1.77 13.84
CA SER A 200 14.90 1.22 14.22
C SER A 200 15.52 0.31 13.14
N GLY A 201 14.86 0.19 11.97
CA GLY A 201 15.26 -0.76 10.93
C GLY A 201 16.30 -0.22 9.97
N GLU A 202 16.99 -1.12 9.31
CA GLU A 202 17.77 -0.87 8.09
C GLU A 202 16.81 -0.65 6.90
N PRO A 203 17.31 -0.13 5.76
CA PRO A 203 16.51 -0.04 4.55
C PRO A 203 15.98 -1.42 4.10
N GLU A 204 14.66 -1.59 4.13
CA GLU A 204 14.00 -2.87 3.86
C GLU A 204 13.13 -2.86 2.61
N GLY A 205 12.94 -1.69 2.00
CA GLY A 205 12.14 -1.59 0.81
C GLY A 205 12.50 -0.43 -0.10
N TRP A 206 12.10 -0.59 -1.36
CA TRP A 206 12.15 0.47 -2.34
C TRP A 206 10.97 1.40 -2.17
N PHE A 207 11.24 2.67 -2.04
CA PHE A 207 10.27 3.76 -2.04
C PHE A 207 10.30 4.41 -3.42
N CYS A 208 9.19 4.32 -4.12
CA CYS A 208 9.09 4.67 -5.53
C CYS A 208 8.08 5.78 -5.73
N VAL A 209 8.41 6.75 -6.59
CA VAL A 209 7.42 7.68 -7.18
C VAL A 209 7.61 7.67 -8.69
N TYR A 210 6.53 7.37 -9.39
CA TYR A 210 6.46 7.39 -10.85
C TYR A 210 5.38 8.38 -11.30
N GLU A 211 5.65 9.07 -12.40
CA GLU A 211 4.65 9.89 -13.12
C GLU A 211 4.10 9.06 -14.29
N VAL A 212 2.79 9.06 -14.46
CA VAL A 212 2.10 8.49 -15.62
C VAL A 212 2.23 9.44 -16.81
N LEU A 213 2.57 8.91 -18.01
CA LEU A 213 2.86 9.70 -19.23
C LEU A 213 1.66 9.76 -20.18
#